data_57b73784ee8afdde7f051dd7e54c8fbe
#
_entry.id   57b73784ee8afdde7f051dd7e54c8fbe
#
_cell.length_a   1.000
_cell.length_b   1.000
_cell.length_c   1.000
_cell.angle_alpha   90.00
_cell.angle_beta   90.00
_cell.angle_gamma   90.00
#
_symmetry.space_group_name_H-M   'P 1'
#
loop_
_entity.id
_entity.type
_entity.pdbx_description
1 polymer ?
#
loop_
_entity_poly.entity_id
_entity_poly.type
_entity_poly.pdbx_seq_one_letter_code
_entity_poly.pdbx_strand_id
1 'polypeptide(L)'
;MVYVFDKADGTQDHVLVTEKVTDSKGETTTNQSTSDKTAPVSIKVTYKLNGVETKPEDMIGKSGKVTIRYDYTNNEKKNITVNGKSQIAYVPFTMITGTLLPTDKFSNVEVTNGKVSKVGDNIIALGMAMPGLKDTLNLKFDGESLDMDIPEYFEISADVEDFELDMSMSVATTSTLNDIDTDDFSLAKLEDKMNELQSAADQLTDGTVTLQNGTQTLSDSIPALTDGVNQLNDGASQLKDGIYAYTDGATALAAGAGQLKDGISAYTAGANQLGAGAGQLQSGLKTYTDGVGALNAGSG
;
A
#
# COMPACT_ATOMS: atom_id res chain seq x y z
N MET A 1 -5.85 17.33 -11.05
CA MET A 1 -5.09 17.42 -9.77
C MET A 1 -3.62 17.50 -10.13
N VAL A 2 -2.86 18.32 -9.42
CA VAL A 2 -1.43 18.50 -9.69
C VAL A 2 -0.68 18.04 -8.46
N TYR A 3 0.27 17.16 -8.66
CA TYR A 3 1.20 16.69 -7.62
C TYR A 3 2.57 17.27 -7.92
N VAL A 4 3.17 17.91 -6.95
CA VAL A 4 4.54 18.43 -7.02
C VAL A 4 5.39 17.56 -6.11
N PHE A 5 6.46 17.03 -6.66
CA PHE A 5 7.46 16.27 -5.91
C PHE A 5 8.65 17.17 -5.68
N ASP A 6 8.95 17.39 -4.42
CA ASP A 6 10.05 18.25 -4.00
C ASP A 6 11.14 17.40 -3.32
N LYS A 7 12.36 17.88 -3.40
CA LYS A 7 13.47 17.37 -2.59
C LYS A 7 13.28 17.76 -1.13
N ALA A 8 14.07 17.19 -0.24
CA ALA A 8 13.99 17.45 1.19
C ALA A 8 14.14 18.94 1.56
N ASP A 9 14.84 19.73 0.75
CA ASP A 9 15.01 21.18 0.92
C ASP A 9 13.85 22.02 0.34
N GLY A 10 12.84 21.37 -0.23
CA GLY A 10 11.68 21.98 -0.86
C GLY A 10 11.91 22.41 -2.31
N THR A 11 13.08 22.15 -2.91
CA THR A 11 13.27 22.40 -4.34
C THR A 11 12.47 21.43 -5.18
N GLN A 12 11.71 21.97 -6.15
CA GLN A 12 10.88 21.15 -7.05
C GLN A 12 11.75 20.17 -7.83
N ASP A 13 11.38 18.88 -7.77
CA ASP A 13 11.99 17.83 -8.57
C ASP A 13 11.18 17.61 -9.85
N HIS A 14 9.91 17.21 -9.74
CA HIS A 14 9.03 17.06 -10.88
C HIS A 14 7.57 17.31 -10.53
N VAL A 15 6.74 17.53 -11.56
CA VAL A 15 5.31 17.75 -11.43
C VAL A 15 4.56 16.66 -12.20
N LEU A 16 3.60 16.02 -11.54
CA LEU A 16 2.68 15.08 -12.12
C LEU A 16 1.29 15.70 -12.18
N VAL A 17 0.73 15.79 -13.38
CA VAL A 17 -0.63 16.26 -13.60
C VAL A 17 -1.54 15.07 -13.84
N THR A 18 -2.60 14.97 -13.05
CA THR A 18 -3.64 13.95 -13.21
C THR A 18 -4.95 14.62 -13.63
N GLU A 19 -5.43 14.28 -14.80
CA GLU A 19 -6.70 14.76 -15.33
C GLU A 19 -7.71 13.63 -15.34
N LYS A 20 -8.92 13.92 -14.85
CA LYS A 20 -10.07 13.04 -15.00
C LYS A 20 -10.91 13.55 -16.17
N VAL A 21 -11.02 12.73 -17.22
CA VAL A 21 -11.86 13.04 -18.39
C VAL A 21 -13.05 12.10 -18.35
N THR A 22 -14.25 12.68 -18.22
CA THR A 22 -15.50 11.92 -18.31
C THR A 22 -16.06 12.08 -19.72
N ASP A 23 -16.26 10.98 -20.42
CA ASP A 23 -16.82 10.97 -21.76
C ASP A 23 -18.34 11.21 -21.76
N SER A 24 -18.93 11.28 -22.96
CA SER A 24 -20.37 11.49 -23.13
C SER A 24 -21.22 10.29 -22.66
N LYS A 25 -20.61 9.16 -22.31
CA LYS A 25 -21.28 7.97 -21.78
C LYS A 25 -21.17 7.87 -20.27
N GLY A 26 -20.46 8.82 -19.61
CA GLY A 26 -20.23 8.84 -18.18
C GLY A 26 -19.04 7.99 -17.72
N GLU A 27 -18.25 7.45 -18.66
CA GLU A 27 -17.02 6.73 -18.31
C GLU A 27 -15.90 7.73 -17.97
N THR A 28 -15.27 7.56 -16.81
CA THR A 28 -14.18 8.44 -16.34
C THR A 28 -12.84 7.76 -16.56
N THR A 29 -12.00 8.38 -17.37
CA THR A 29 -10.61 7.97 -17.58
C THR A 29 -9.68 8.92 -16.81
N THR A 30 -8.67 8.38 -16.17
CA THR A 30 -7.63 9.14 -15.49
C THR A 30 -6.36 9.14 -16.34
N ASN A 31 -5.97 10.31 -16.82
CA ASN A 31 -4.74 10.50 -17.57
C ASN A 31 -3.68 11.11 -16.64
N GLN A 32 -2.44 10.63 -16.74
CA GLN A 32 -1.29 11.18 -16.03
C GLN A 32 -0.25 11.68 -17.04
N SER A 33 0.29 12.86 -16.78
CA SER A 33 1.37 13.46 -17.57
C SER A 33 2.35 14.20 -16.68
N THR A 34 3.63 14.18 -17.03
CA THR A 34 4.63 15.06 -16.41
C THR A 34 4.53 16.46 -16.99
N SER A 35 4.85 17.47 -16.18
CA SER A 35 4.84 18.87 -16.60
C SER A 35 6.10 19.57 -16.11
N ASP A 36 6.70 20.40 -16.97
CA ASP A 36 7.83 21.26 -16.62
C ASP A 36 7.41 22.60 -16.01
N LYS A 37 6.11 22.78 -15.73
CA LYS A 37 5.60 24.01 -15.13
C LYS A 37 6.05 24.13 -13.68
N THR A 38 6.39 25.35 -13.30
CA THR A 38 6.63 25.71 -11.89
C THR A 38 5.33 25.61 -11.09
N ALA A 39 5.42 25.08 -9.87
CA ALA A 39 4.28 25.05 -8.96
C ALA A 39 3.75 26.47 -8.68
N PRO A 40 2.43 26.64 -8.53
CA PRO A 40 1.84 27.94 -8.23
C PRO A 40 2.30 28.51 -6.87
N VAL A 41 2.68 27.64 -5.94
CA VAL A 41 3.33 27.99 -4.69
C VAL A 41 4.59 27.15 -4.56
N SER A 42 5.73 27.80 -4.39
CA SER A 42 7.00 27.15 -4.10
C SER A 42 7.19 27.00 -2.60
N ILE A 43 7.82 25.91 -2.19
CA ILE A 43 8.12 25.61 -0.80
C ILE A 43 9.64 25.62 -0.62
N LYS A 44 10.10 26.27 0.44
CA LYS A 44 11.48 26.14 0.92
C LYS A 44 11.45 25.53 2.31
N VAL A 45 12.12 24.40 2.50
CA VAL A 45 12.24 23.76 3.81
C VAL A 45 13.62 24.05 4.40
N THR A 46 13.64 24.58 5.60
CA THR A 46 14.87 24.89 6.34
C THR A 46 14.93 24.04 7.59
N TYR A 47 16.04 23.33 7.77
CA TYR A 47 16.29 22.50 8.93
C TYR A 47 17.32 23.16 9.84
N LYS A 48 17.10 23.10 11.15
CA LYS A 48 18.08 23.49 12.17
C LYS A 48 18.26 22.39 13.19
N LEU A 49 19.50 22.12 13.55
CA LEU A 49 19.87 21.24 14.65
C LEU A 49 20.52 22.08 15.76
N ASN A 50 19.94 22.09 16.94
CA ASN A 50 20.38 22.91 18.07
C ASN A 50 20.54 24.39 17.71
N GLY A 51 19.62 24.91 16.86
CA GLY A 51 19.60 26.29 16.39
C GLY A 51 20.53 26.61 15.22
N VAL A 52 21.32 25.66 14.75
CA VAL A 52 22.23 25.82 13.60
C VAL A 52 21.59 25.25 12.35
N GLU A 53 21.51 26.04 11.28
CA GLU A 53 21.00 25.59 9.98
C GLU A 53 21.87 24.44 9.44
N THR A 54 21.23 23.33 9.10
CA THR A 54 21.87 22.08 8.73
C THR A 54 21.17 21.53 7.49
N LYS A 55 21.92 20.94 6.57
CA LYS A 55 21.32 20.32 5.38
C LYS A 55 20.53 19.05 5.76
N PRO A 56 19.45 18.72 5.03
CA PRO A 56 18.64 17.53 5.32
C PRO A 56 19.47 16.24 5.42
N GLU A 57 20.45 16.09 4.52
CA GLU A 57 21.30 14.89 4.44
C GLU A 57 22.20 14.76 5.68
N ASP A 58 22.61 15.90 6.25
CA ASP A 58 23.46 15.95 7.43
C ASP A 58 22.66 15.80 8.75
N MET A 59 21.33 15.83 8.68
CA MET A 59 20.43 15.63 9.81
C MET A 59 20.23 14.16 10.17
N ILE A 60 20.30 13.28 9.17
CA ILE A 60 19.99 11.83 9.33
C ILE A 60 20.85 11.23 10.43
N GLY A 61 20.21 10.51 11.35
CA GLY A 61 20.86 9.86 12.49
C GLY A 61 21.33 10.82 13.60
N LYS A 62 21.05 12.13 13.51
CA LYS A 62 21.43 13.09 14.56
C LYS A 62 20.38 13.19 15.64
N SER A 63 20.84 13.59 16.83
CA SER A 63 19.98 13.81 17.98
C SER A 63 20.16 15.24 18.51
N GLY A 64 19.08 15.82 19.03
CA GLY A 64 19.09 17.18 19.60
C GLY A 64 17.77 17.89 19.36
N LYS A 65 17.76 19.20 19.59
CA LYS A 65 16.58 20.04 19.29
C LYS A 65 16.55 20.36 17.80
N VAL A 66 15.49 19.93 17.11
CA VAL A 66 15.28 20.13 15.68
C VAL A 66 14.21 21.20 15.46
N THR A 67 14.44 22.06 14.45
CA THR A 67 13.42 22.94 13.89
C THR A 67 13.32 22.67 12.40
N ILE A 68 12.09 22.44 11.91
CA ILE A 68 11.77 22.26 10.50
C ILE A 68 10.80 23.38 10.13
N ARG A 69 11.23 24.26 9.22
CA ARG A 69 10.44 25.42 8.80
C ARG A 69 10.11 25.34 7.31
N TYR A 70 8.84 25.48 7.00
CA TYR A 70 8.28 25.54 5.66
C TYR A 70 7.94 27.00 5.35
N ASP A 71 8.71 27.62 4.47
CA ASP A 71 8.43 28.96 3.93
C ASP A 71 7.79 28.81 2.55
N TYR A 72 6.67 29.48 2.33
CA TYR A 72 5.90 29.40 1.10
C TYR A 72 6.04 30.67 0.29
N THR A 73 6.26 30.51 -1.02
CA THR A 73 6.31 31.63 -1.97
C THR A 73 5.20 31.48 -2.99
N ASN A 74 4.28 32.42 -3.01
CA ASN A 74 3.21 32.46 -4.01
C ASN A 74 3.75 33.02 -5.33
N ASN A 75 3.74 32.22 -6.39
CA ASN A 75 4.25 32.58 -7.71
C ASN A 75 3.18 33.20 -8.61
N GLU A 76 1.89 33.09 -8.22
CA GLU A 76 0.76 33.57 -9.01
C GLU A 76 0.31 34.95 -8.55
N LYS A 77 0.67 35.99 -9.32
CA LYS A 77 0.30 37.37 -9.05
C LYS A 77 -0.31 38.03 -10.27
N LYS A 78 -1.27 38.91 -10.03
CA LYS A 78 -1.96 39.70 -11.05
C LYS A 78 -1.94 41.20 -10.73
N ASN A 79 -1.87 42.01 -11.76
CA ASN A 79 -2.12 43.45 -11.62
C ASN A 79 -3.62 43.68 -11.61
N ILE A 80 -4.13 44.28 -10.55
CA ILE A 80 -5.53 44.69 -10.42
C ILE A 80 -5.62 46.21 -10.26
N THR A 81 -6.77 46.78 -10.60
CA THR A 81 -7.03 48.19 -10.39
C THR A 81 -8.08 48.36 -9.31
N VAL A 82 -7.71 48.95 -8.20
CA VAL A 82 -8.61 49.26 -7.08
C VAL A 82 -8.64 50.79 -6.88
N ASN A 83 -9.83 51.36 -6.93
CA ASN A 83 -10.03 52.81 -6.80
C ASN A 83 -9.16 53.62 -7.78
N GLY A 84 -8.99 53.13 -9.02
CA GLY A 84 -8.18 53.81 -10.07
C GLY A 84 -6.68 53.68 -9.92
N LYS A 85 -6.17 52.94 -8.93
CA LYS A 85 -4.75 52.66 -8.72
C LYS A 85 -4.43 51.20 -9.06
N SER A 86 -3.36 51.01 -9.85
CA SER A 86 -2.85 49.68 -10.13
C SER A 86 -2.09 49.16 -8.90
N GLN A 87 -2.39 47.95 -8.50
CA GLN A 87 -1.67 47.25 -7.44
C GLN A 87 -1.51 45.76 -7.79
N ILE A 88 -0.54 45.11 -7.17
CA ILE A 88 -0.30 43.68 -7.33
C ILE A 88 -1.17 42.94 -6.29
N ALA A 89 -1.92 41.94 -6.77
CA ALA A 89 -2.63 41.02 -5.92
C ALA A 89 -2.14 39.59 -6.20
N TYR A 90 -1.93 38.83 -5.17
CA TYR A 90 -1.64 37.40 -5.29
C TYR A 90 -2.93 36.59 -5.39
N VAL A 91 -2.90 35.49 -6.17
CA VAL A 91 -3.98 34.51 -6.13
C VAL A 91 -4.02 33.91 -4.72
N PRO A 92 -5.17 33.93 -4.03
CA PRO A 92 -5.22 33.53 -2.63
C PRO A 92 -5.13 32.00 -2.49
N PHE A 93 -3.92 31.50 -2.32
CA PHE A 93 -3.68 30.11 -1.98
C PHE A 93 -3.67 29.92 -0.47
N THR A 94 -4.32 28.85 -0.03
CA THR A 94 -4.15 28.28 1.29
C THR A 94 -3.26 27.05 1.18
N MET A 95 -2.19 27.03 1.93
CA MET A 95 -1.28 25.91 2.08
C MET A 95 -1.64 25.13 3.35
N ILE A 96 -1.77 23.82 3.21
CA ILE A 96 -1.92 22.90 4.34
C ILE A 96 -0.78 21.91 4.23
N THR A 97 0.07 21.85 5.26
CA THR A 97 1.22 20.92 5.31
C THR A 97 1.07 19.97 6.49
N GLY A 98 1.14 18.68 6.19
CA GLY A 98 1.15 17.60 7.17
C GLY A 98 2.48 16.88 7.18
N THR A 99 3.03 16.66 8.39
CA THR A 99 4.29 15.94 8.60
C THR A 99 4.06 14.83 9.62
N LEU A 100 4.50 13.62 9.30
CA LEU A 100 4.48 12.47 10.20
C LEU A 100 5.81 12.39 10.97
N LEU A 101 5.71 12.28 12.28
CA LEU A 101 6.85 12.22 13.19
C LEU A 101 6.69 10.99 14.12
N PRO A 102 7.50 9.93 13.96
CA PRO A 102 7.45 8.74 14.81
C PRO A 102 7.73 9.08 16.28
N THR A 103 6.93 8.54 17.24
CA THR A 103 7.05 8.87 18.67
C THR A 103 8.25 8.22 19.36
N ASP A 104 8.85 7.22 18.74
CA ASP A 104 10.10 6.62 19.20
C ASP A 104 11.33 7.49 18.89
N LYS A 105 11.20 8.43 17.93
CA LYS A 105 12.25 9.35 17.50
C LYS A 105 11.99 10.80 17.91
N PHE A 106 10.72 11.23 17.92
CA PHE A 106 10.33 12.63 18.16
C PHE A 106 9.54 12.78 19.46
N SER A 107 9.93 13.78 20.25
CA SER A 107 9.26 14.15 21.50
C SER A 107 9.15 15.68 21.61
N ASN A 108 8.32 16.16 22.54
CA ASN A 108 8.12 17.60 22.79
C ASN A 108 7.85 18.41 21.51
N VAL A 109 6.99 17.86 20.64
CA VAL A 109 6.66 18.48 19.34
C VAL A 109 5.76 19.69 19.57
N GLU A 110 6.21 20.84 19.11
CA GLU A 110 5.50 22.11 19.11
C GLU A 110 5.44 22.63 17.67
N VAL A 111 4.40 23.38 17.34
CA VAL A 111 4.23 23.96 16.01
C VAL A 111 3.82 25.42 16.08
N THR A 112 4.26 26.21 15.11
CA THR A 112 3.80 27.58 14.87
C THR A 112 2.88 27.56 13.64
N ASN A 113 1.74 28.23 13.72
CA ASN A 113 0.72 28.28 12.67
C ASN A 113 0.15 26.88 12.32
N GLY A 114 -0.15 26.09 13.35
CA GLY A 114 -0.64 24.75 13.15
C GLY A 114 -1.12 24.05 14.41
N LYS A 115 -1.34 22.76 14.29
CA LYS A 115 -1.74 21.86 15.38
C LYS A 115 -0.93 20.58 15.38
N VAL A 116 -0.82 19.96 16.55
CA VAL A 116 -0.19 18.66 16.77
C VAL A 116 -1.24 17.69 17.28
N SER A 117 -1.27 16.50 16.70
CA SER A 117 -2.11 15.38 17.15
C SER A 117 -1.27 14.12 17.30
N LYS A 118 -1.40 13.40 18.40
CA LYS A 118 -0.74 12.10 18.61
C LYS A 118 -1.69 10.97 18.21
N VAL A 119 -1.23 10.07 17.35
CA VAL A 119 -2.01 8.98 16.79
C VAL A 119 -1.20 7.71 16.75
N GLY A 120 -1.49 6.80 17.67
CA GLY A 120 -0.71 5.58 17.82
C GLY A 120 0.76 5.90 18.11
N ASP A 121 1.63 5.36 17.29
CA ASP A 121 3.09 5.52 17.38
C ASP A 121 3.60 6.72 16.55
N ASN A 122 2.72 7.62 16.12
CA ASN A 122 3.08 8.79 15.35
C ASN A 122 2.50 10.08 15.96
N ILE A 123 3.18 11.17 15.69
CA ILE A 123 2.71 12.54 15.91
C ILE A 123 2.46 13.13 14.52
N ILE A 124 1.27 13.66 14.29
CA ILE A 124 0.93 14.41 13.09
C ILE A 124 1.06 15.88 13.42
N ALA A 125 2.00 16.55 12.78
CA ALA A 125 2.12 18.01 12.81
C ALA A 125 1.44 18.58 11.57
N LEU A 126 0.36 19.34 11.75
CA LEU A 126 -0.42 19.96 10.69
C LEU A 126 -0.26 21.46 10.74
N GLY A 127 0.20 22.06 9.65
CA GLY A 127 0.40 23.50 9.51
C GLY A 127 -0.45 24.12 8.42
N MET A 128 -0.71 25.42 8.56
CA MET A 128 -1.46 26.21 7.60
C MET A 128 -0.76 27.55 7.33
N ALA A 129 -0.79 27.97 6.04
CA ALA A 129 -0.29 29.28 5.65
C ALA A 129 -1.05 29.83 4.43
N MET A 130 -1.04 31.15 4.28
CA MET A 130 -1.67 31.88 3.17
C MET A 130 -0.68 32.87 2.55
N PRO A 131 0.29 32.40 1.77
CA PRO A 131 1.39 33.20 1.27
C PRO A 131 0.91 34.32 0.33
N GLY A 132 1.35 35.55 0.59
CA GLY A 132 1.03 36.75 -0.19
C GLY A 132 -0.38 37.34 0.08
N LEU A 133 -1.18 36.75 0.95
CA LEU A 133 -2.51 37.27 1.27
C LEU A 133 -2.40 38.57 2.07
N LYS A 134 -1.46 38.67 3.02
CA LYS A 134 -1.19 39.88 3.80
C LYS A 134 -0.81 41.04 2.88
N ASP A 135 0.04 40.81 1.89
CA ASP A 135 0.45 41.79 0.89
C ASP A 135 -0.72 42.23 -0.01
N THR A 136 -1.56 41.26 -0.43
CA THR A 136 -2.73 41.52 -1.27
C THR A 136 -3.75 42.41 -0.57
N LEU A 137 -4.04 42.11 0.68
CA LEU A 137 -5.03 42.84 1.46
C LEU A 137 -4.55 44.25 1.82
N ASN A 138 -3.24 44.44 2.05
CA ASN A 138 -2.62 45.71 2.40
C ASN A 138 -3.55 46.62 3.22
N LEU A 139 -4.15 46.02 4.24
CA LEU A 139 -5.22 46.65 5.00
C LEU A 139 -4.68 47.78 5.84
N LYS A 140 -5.15 49.00 5.53
CA LYS A 140 -4.86 50.20 6.31
C LYS A 140 -6.16 50.76 6.85
N PHE A 141 -6.19 50.99 8.14
CA PHE A 141 -7.27 51.71 8.78
C PHE A 141 -6.72 53.01 9.33
N ASP A 142 -7.32 54.14 8.92
CA ASP A 142 -6.89 55.50 9.31
C ASP A 142 -5.40 55.80 9.10
N GLY A 143 -4.80 55.19 8.04
CA GLY A 143 -3.40 55.36 7.67
C GLY A 143 -2.42 54.40 8.37
N GLU A 144 -2.88 53.63 9.35
CA GLU A 144 -2.11 52.60 10.03
C GLU A 144 -2.36 51.24 9.39
N SER A 145 -1.32 50.40 9.30
CA SER A 145 -1.46 49.02 8.82
C SER A 145 -2.21 48.20 9.86
N LEU A 146 -3.30 47.57 9.45
CA LEU A 146 -3.94 46.52 10.26
C LEU A 146 -3.01 45.31 10.28
N ASP A 147 -2.47 45.01 11.45
CA ASP A 147 -1.65 43.81 11.65
C ASP A 147 -2.59 42.62 11.89
N MET A 148 -2.98 41.98 10.78
CA MET A 148 -3.72 40.72 10.84
C MET A 148 -2.72 39.58 10.97
N ASP A 149 -3.00 38.68 11.88
CA ASP A 149 -2.22 37.45 12.07
C ASP A 149 -2.54 36.41 10.98
N ILE A 150 -2.12 36.73 9.76
CA ILE A 150 -2.26 35.79 8.61
C ILE A 150 -0.97 34.97 8.53
N PRO A 151 -1.05 33.65 8.72
CA PRO A 151 0.13 32.80 8.71
C PRO A 151 0.75 32.73 7.29
N GLU A 152 2.05 32.94 7.19
CA GLU A 152 2.81 32.88 5.94
C GLU A 152 3.81 31.73 5.89
N TYR A 153 4.03 31.07 7.01
CA TYR A 153 4.92 29.91 7.16
C TYR A 153 4.38 28.91 8.15
N PHE A 154 4.93 27.71 8.13
CA PHE A 154 4.69 26.66 9.12
C PHE A 154 6.03 26.25 9.72
N GLU A 155 6.10 26.03 11.02
CA GLU A 155 7.32 25.63 11.69
C GLU A 155 7.02 24.55 12.76
N ILE A 156 7.86 23.52 12.76
CA ILE A 156 7.85 22.41 13.73
C ILE A 156 9.12 22.54 14.58
N SER A 157 8.99 22.46 15.89
CA SER A 157 10.10 22.33 16.85
C SER A 157 9.91 21.06 17.65
N ALA A 158 10.96 20.25 17.78
CA ALA A 158 10.91 18.99 18.50
C ALA A 158 12.27 18.61 19.09
N ASP A 159 12.26 17.77 20.11
CA ASP A 159 13.43 17.01 20.53
C ASP A 159 13.48 15.70 19.76
N VAL A 160 14.64 15.35 19.19
CA VAL A 160 14.78 14.18 18.33
C VAL A 160 15.94 13.29 18.80
N GLU A 161 15.72 11.98 18.71
CA GLU A 161 16.76 10.95 18.81
C GLU A 161 16.78 10.18 17.48
N ASP A 162 17.97 10.12 16.84
CA ASP A 162 18.14 9.44 15.55
C ASP A 162 17.22 10.00 14.46
N PHE A 163 17.43 11.28 14.08
CA PHE A 163 16.56 12.00 13.13
C PHE A 163 16.33 11.22 11.84
N GLU A 164 15.09 10.95 11.55
CA GLU A 164 14.60 10.41 10.28
C GLU A 164 13.22 11.03 10.01
N LEU A 165 13.02 11.54 8.82
CA LEU A 165 11.76 12.13 8.39
C LEU A 165 11.25 11.35 7.18
N ASP A 166 10.18 10.58 7.36
CA ASP A 166 9.64 9.68 6.33
C ASP A 166 8.92 10.45 5.24
N MET A 167 7.99 11.32 5.62
CA MET A 167 7.14 12.01 4.67
C MET A 167 6.61 13.33 5.21
N SER A 168 6.60 14.32 4.32
CA SER A 168 5.85 15.55 4.47
C SER A 168 5.03 15.80 3.20
N MET A 169 3.79 16.24 3.35
CA MET A 169 2.89 16.51 2.25
C MET A 169 2.28 17.90 2.39
N SER A 170 2.27 18.67 1.31
CA SER A 170 1.63 19.98 1.26
C SER A 170 0.54 20.00 0.19
N VAL A 171 -0.58 20.62 0.51
CA VAL A 171 -1.70 20.85 -0.41
C VAL A 171 -1.90 22.35 -0.56
N ALA A 172 -1.94 22.82 -1.81
CA ALA A 172 -2.33 24.19 -2.15
C ALA A 172 -3.77 24.20 -2.68
N THR A 173 -4.61 25.04 -2.11
CA THR A 173 -6.00 25.20 -2.57
C THR A 173 -6.38 26.67 -2.65
N THR A 174 -7.23 27.03 -3.62
CA THR A 174 -7.83 28.36 -3.76
C THR A 174 -9.30 28.38 -3.34
N SER A 175 -9.87 27.22 -3.03
CA SER A 175 -11.32 27.06 -2.82
C SER A 175 -11.84 27.72 -1.55
N THR A 176 -10.99 27.94 -0.57
CA THR A 176 -11.36 28.49 0.74
C THR A 176 -11.80 29.96 0.72
N LEU A 177 -11.38 30.72 -0.30
CA LEU A 177 -11.71 32.14 -0.41
C LEU A 177 -12.57 32.48 -1.64
N ASN A 178 -12.95 31.48 -2.45
CA ASN A 178 -13.75 31.71 -3.66
C ASN A 178 -15.21 32.12 -3.37
N ASP A 179 -15.70 31.85 -2.18
CA ASP A 179 -17.08 32.14 -1.76
C ASP A 179 -17.22 33.50 -1.05
N ILE A 180 -16.15 34.30 -1.02
CA ILE A 180 -16.22 35.65 -0.43
C ILE A 180 -16.72 36.63 -1.49
N ASP A 181 -17.94 37.13 -1.31
CA ASP A 181 -18.50 38.21 -2.13
C ASP A 181 -17.71 39.50 -1.89
N THR A 182 -17.13 40.07 -2.95
CA THR A 182 -16.27 41.27 -2.87
C THR A 182 -17.04 42.51 -2.44
N ASP A 183 -18.36 42.53 -2.57
CA ASP A 183 -19.21 43.67 -2.20
C ASP A 183 -19.53 43.71 -0.71
N ASP A 184 -19.27 42.61 0.02
CA ASP A 184 -19.58 42.44 1.44
C ASP A 184 -18.38 41.91 2.26
N PHE A 185 -17.17 42.29 1.84
CA PHE A 185 -15.94 41.91 2.54
C PHE A 185 -15.85 42.58 3.91
N SER A 186 -15.89 41.78 4.97
CA SER A 186 -15.68 42.26 6.34
C SER A 186 -14.63 41.41 7.06
N LEU A 187 -13.94 42.01 8.03
CA LEU A 187 -12.97 41.31 8.87
C LEU A 187 -13.57 40.10 9.58
N ALA A 188 -14.83 40.21 10.02
CA ALA A 188 -15.57 39.12 10.65
C ALA A 188 -15.76 37.92 9.70
N LYS A 189 -16.07 38.16 8.42
CA LYS A 189 -16.21 37.09 7.42
C LYS A 189 -14.88 36.41 7.11
N LEU A 190 -13.78 37.14 7.13
CA LEU A 190 -12.45 36.53 6.98
C LEU A 190 -12.12 35.66 8.18
N GLU A 191 -12.44 36.10 9.39
CA GLU A 191 -12.30 35.31 10.63
C GLU A 191 -13.15 34.04 10.58
N ASP A 192 -14.42 34.15 10.14
CA ASP A 192 -15.30 33.00 9.95
C ASP A 192 -14.72 32.00 8.95
N LYS A 193 -14.17 32.46 7.81
CA LYS A 193 -13.53 31.58 6.81
C LYS A 193 -12.23 30.95 7.34
N MET A 194 -11.48 31.64 8.15
CA MET A 194 -10.32 31.06 8.84
C MET A 194 -10.74 29.96 9.82
N ASN A 195 -11.84 30.15 10.54
CA ASN A 195 -12.40 29.14 11.44
C ASN A 195 -12.92 27.92 10.67
N GLU A 196 -13.61 28.13 9.53
CA GLU A 196 -14.03 27.02 8.63
C GLU A 196 -12.82 26.24 8.13
N LEU A 197 -11.77 26.93 7.72
CA LEU A 197 -10.53 26.29 7.25
C LEU A 197 -9.84 25.50 8.35
N GLN A 198 -9.82 26.05 9.58
CA GLN A 198 -9.29 25.34 10.74
C GLN A 198 -10.10 24.05 11.01
N SER A 199 -11.43 24.12 10.90
CA SER A 199 -12.29 22.94 11.04
C SER A 199 -12.04 21.91 9.93
N ALA A 200 -11.81 22.36 8.68
CA ALA A 200 -11.46 21.48 7.58
C ALA A 200 -10.07 20.80 7.80
N ALA A 201 -9.12 21.54 8.36
CA ALA A 201 -7.81 21.01 8.73
C ALA A 201 -7.92 19.96 9.85
N ASP A 202 -8.79 20.19 10.84
CA ASP A 202 -9.07 19.20 11.89
C ASP A 202 -9.69 17.92 11.29
N GLN A 203 -10.66 18.04 10.37
CA GLN A 203 -11.25 16.90 9.66
C GLN A 203 -10.23 16.14 8.79
N LEU A 204 -9.30 16.84 8.16
CA LEU A 204 -8.21 16.21 7.40
C LEU A 204 -7.28 15.41 8.34
N THR A 205 -7.00 15.95 9.52
CA THR A 205 -6.23 15.26 10.55
C THR A 205 -6.94 13.96 10.97
N ASP A 206 -8.24 14.02 11.29
CA ASP A 206 -9.04 12.85 11.67
C ASP A 206 -9.10 11.81 10.55
N GLY A 207 -9.24 12.27 9.29
CA GLY A 207 -9.19 11.42 8.11
C GLY A 207 -7.85 10.71 7.94
N THR A 208 -6.75 11.41 8.17
CA THR A 208 -5.38 10.86 8.11
C THR A 208 -5.16 9.81 9.19
N VAL A 209 -5.66 10.07 10.40
CA VAL A 209 -5.68 9.10 11.51
C VAL A 209 -6.43 7.83 11.13
N THR A 210 -7.61 7.98 10.56
CA THR A 210 -8.43 6.84 10.12
C THR A 210 -7.73 6.02 9.05
N LEU A 211 -7.10 6.68 8.08
CA LEU A 211 -6.33 6.04 7.02
C LEU A 211 -5.12 5.27 7.59
N GLN A 212 -4.39 5.88 8.52
CA GLN A 212 -3.26 5.24 9.19
C GLN A 212 -3.68 3.98 9.94
N ASN A 213 -4.76 4.05 10.74
CA ASN A 213 -5.29 2.89 11.45
C ASN A 213 -5.71 1.78 10.47
N GLY A 214 -6.33 2.15 9.35
CA GLY A 214 -6.69 1.21 8.27
C GLY A 214 -5.45 0.54 7.67
N THR A 215 -4.40 1.30 7.41
CA THR A 215 -3.13 0.79 6.88
C THR A 215 -2.43 -0.14 7.87
N GLN A 216 -2.45 0.21 9.17
CA GLN A 216 -1.91 -0.66 10.21
C GLN A 216 -2.68 -1.97 10.29
N THR A 217 -4.02 -1.93 10.28
CA THR A 217 -4.85 -3.14 10.27
C THR A 217 -4.56 -4.03 9.06
N LEU A 218 -4.35 -3.42 7.88
CA LEU A 218 -3.95 -4.15 6.68
C LEU A 218 -2.58 -4.80 6.86
N SER A 219 -1.60 -4.06 7.39
CA SER A 219 -0.25 -4.56 7.69
C SER A 219 -0.29 -5.75 8.66
N ASP A 220 -1.07 -5.65 9.72
CA ASP A 220 -1.23 -6.70 10.73
C ASP A 220 -1.92 -7.97 10.17
N SER A 221 -2.68 -7.83 9.08
CA SER A 221 -3.36 -8.93 8.41
C SER A 221 -2.46 -9.72 7.44
N ILE A 222 -1.36 -9.11 6.96
CA ILE A 222 -0.43 -9.74 6.01
C ILE A 222 0.21 -11.04 6.55
N PRO A 223 0.69 -11.11 7.81
CA PRO A 223 1.22 -12.35 8.37
C PRO A 223 0.21 -13.49 8.33
N ALA A 224 -1.04 -13.25 8.73
CA ALA A 224 -2.09 -14.26 8.72
C ALA A 224 -2.39 -14.78 7.30
N LEU A 225 -2.38 -13.89 6.30
CA LEU A 225 -2.51 -14.27 4.88
C LEU A 225 -1.31 -15.12 4.43
N THR A 226 -0.09 -14.74 4.82
CA THR A 226 1.13 -15.50 4.52
C THR A 226 1.08 -16.90 5.12
N ASP A 227 0.64 -17.02 6.37
CA ASP A 227 0.47 -18.31 7.05
C ASP A 227 -0.59 -19.17 6.36
N GLY A 228 -1.69 -18.58 5.94
CA GLY A 228 -2.73 -19.25 5.16
C GLY A 228 -2.22 -19.79 3.81
N VAL A 229 -1.41 -19.01 3.10
CA VAL A 229 -0.77 -19.44 1.85
C VAL A 229 0.21 -20.58 2.09
N ASN A 230 1.00 -20.53 3.16
CA ASN A 230 1.92 -21.60 3.53
C ASN A 230 1.15 -22.90 3.86
N GLN A 231 0.09 -22.83 4.65
CA GLN A 231 -0.76 -23.98 4.96
C GLN A 231 -1.39 -24.60 3.71
N LEU A 232 -1.84 -23.76 2.76
CA LEU A 232 -2.37 -24.22 1.47
C LEU A 232 -1.30 -24.96 0.65
N ASN A 233 -0.08 -24.43 0.62
CA ASN A 233 1.05 -25.05 -0.07
C ASN A 233 1.42 -26.41 0.55
N ASP A 234 1.44 -26.50 1.89
CA ASP A 234 1.70 -27.74 2.62
C ASP A 234 0.59 -28.77 2.37
N GLY A 235 -0.67 -28.34 2.37
CA GLY A 235 -1.81 -29.18 2.04
C GLY A 235 -1.76 -29.70 0.59
N ALA A 236 -1.36 -28.86 -0.36
CA ALA A 236 -1.17 -29.26 -1.75
C ALA A 236 -0.03 -30.29 -1.90
N SER A 237 1.05 -30.13 -1.15
CA SER A 237 2.16 -31.10 -1.12
C SER A 237 1.72 -32.44 -0.55
N GLN A 238 0.99 -32.44 0.56
CA GLN A 238 0.43 -33.67 1.16
C GLN A 238 -0.53 -34.40 0.21
N LEU A 239 -1.38 -33.63 -0.51
CA LEU A 239 -2.28 -34.21 -1.52
C LEU A 239 -1.50 -34.85 -2.66
N LYS A 240 -0.44 -34.21 -3.14
CA LYS A 240 0.44 -34.76 -4.17
C LYS A 240 1.08 -36.07 -3.71
N ASP A 241 1.63 -36.10 -2.49
CA ASP A 241 2.24 -37.30 -1.92
C ASP A 241 1.20 -38.45 -1.74
N GLY A 242 -0.01 -38.12 -1.31
CA GLY A 242 -1.13 -39.05 -1.24
C GLY A 242 -1.51 -39.63 -2.59
N ILE A 243 -1.51 -38.81 -3.65
CA ILE A 243 -1.76 -39.26 -5.03
C ILE A 243 -0.67 -40.25 -5.50
N TYR A 244 0.61 -39.96 -5.20
CA TYR A 244 1.69 -40.89 -5.53
C TYR A 244 1.55 -42.21 -4.79
N ALA A 245 1.31 -42.19 -3.47
CA ALA A 245 1.10 -43.42 -2.70
C ALA A 245 -0.09 -44.24 -3.22
N TYR A 246 -1.19 -43.59 -3.60
CA TYR A 246 -2.33 -44.25 -4.23
C TYR A 246 -1.94 -44.89 -5.57
N THR A 247 -1.20 -44.22 -6.42
CA THR A 247 -0.74 -44.72 -7.72
C THR A 247 0.20 -45.91 -7.57
N ASP A 248 1.11 -45.83 -6.61
CA ASP A 248 2.03 -46.95 -6.29
C ASP A 248 1.26 -48.15 -5.76
N GLY A 249 0.29 -47.93 -4.88
CA GLY A 249 -0.60 -48.97 -4.39
C GLY A 249 -1.43 -49.64 -5.48
N ALA A 250 -1.96 -48.86 -6.43
CA ALA A 250 -2.67 -49.37 -7.60
C ALA A 250 -1.77 -50.20 -8.50
N THR A 251 -0.52 -49.79 -8.70
CA THR A 251 0.50 -50.50 -9.47
C THR A 251 0.86 -51.85 -8.81
N ALA A 252 1.05 -51.84 -7.48
CA ALA A 252 1.34 -53.06 -6.71
C ALA A 252 0.14 -54.06 -6.78
N LEU A 253 -1.09 -53.53 -6.69
CA LEU A 253 -2.31 -54.36 -6.84
C LEU A 253 -2.39 -54.99 -8.23
N ALA A 254 -2.09 -54.25 -9.29
CA ALA A 254 -2.07 -54.75 -10.66
C ALA A 254 -0.99 -55.84 -10.83
N ALA A 255 0.19 -55.67 -10.26
CA ALA A 255 1.25 -56.66 -10.24
C ALA A 255 0.84 -57.94 -9.49
N GLY A 256 0.21 -57.79 -8.32
CA GLY A 256 -0.33 -58.92 -7.54
C GLY A 256 -1.43 -59.71 -8.28
N ALA A 257 -2.31 -58.99 -8.98
CA ALA A 257 -3.33 -59.63 -9.84
C ALA A 257 -2.70 -60.38 -11.01
N GLY A 258 -1.62 -59.87 -11.60
CA GLY A 258 -0.82 -60.56 -12.60
C GLY A 258 -0.23 -61.89 -12.07
N GLN A 259 0.41 -61.83 -10.90
CA GLN A 259 0.98 -63.01 -10.24
C GLN A 259 -0.09 -64.08 -9.92
N LEU A 260 -1.28 -63.66 -9.45
CA LEU A 260 -2.39 -64.58 -9.20
C LEU A 260 -2.86 -65.25 -10.48
N LYS A 261 -2.98 -64.48 -11.58
CA LYS A 261 -3.33 -65.03 -12.90
C LYS A 261 -2.32 -66.10 -13.37
N ASP A 262 -1.02 -65.81 -13.21
CA ASP A 262 0.05 -66.73 -13.60
C ASP A 262 0.03 -67.99 -12.72
N GLY A 263 -0.23 -67.87 -11.42
CA GLY A 263 -0.39 -68.92 -10.49
C GLY A 263 -1.59 -69.84 -10.86
N ILE A 264 -2.73 -69.24 -11.23
CA ILE A 264 -3.91 -69.96 -11.71
C ILE A 264 -3.61 -70.71 -13.01
N SER A 265 -2.85 -70.11 -13.92
CA SER A 265 -2.46 -70.76 -15.18
C SER A 265 -1.53 -71.93 -14.94
N ALA A 266 -0.55 -71.82 -14.04
CA ALA A 266 0.33 -72.92 -13.65
C ALA A 266 -0.43 -74.06 -12.95
N TYR A 267 -1.36 -73.72 -12.07
CA TYR A 267 -2.22 -74.68 -11.43
C TYR A 267 -3.07 -75.46 -12.46
N THR A 268 -3.67 -74.78 -13.40
CA THR A 268 -4.47 -75.37 -14.49
C THR A 268 -3.62 -76.34 -15.36
N ALA A 269 -2.39 -75.87 -15.70
CA ALA A 269 -1.45 -76.75 -16.44
C ALA A 269 -1.08 -78.01 -15.67
N GLY A 270 -0.81 -77.91 -14.38
CA GLY A 270 -0.53 -79.05 -13.49
C GLY A 270 -1.71 -80.00 -13.38
N ALA A 271 -2.95 -79.51 -13.24
CA ALA A 271 -4.17 -80.30 -13.23
C ALA A 271 -4.37 -81.05 -14.56
N ASN A 272 -4.09 -80.45 -15.69
CA ASN A 272 -4.14 -81.05 -17.00
C ASN A 272 -3.10 -82.20 -17.14
N GLN A 273 -1.85 -81.97 -16.65
CA GLN A 273 -0.82 -83.00 -16.62
C GLN A 273 -1.20 -84.22 -15.74
N LEU A 274 -1.77 -83.90 -14.57
CA LEU A 274 -2.28 -85.01 -13.69
C LEU A 274 -3.40 -85.82 -14.37
N GLY A 275 -4.31 -85.10 -15.04
CA GLY A 275 -5.38 -85.78 -15.85
C GLY A 275 -4.82 -86.64 -16.94
N ALA A 276 -3.80 -86.14 -17.68
CA ALA A 276 -3.10 -86.92 -18.71
C ALA A 276 -2.38 -88.17 -18.13
N GLY A 277 -1.72 -88.01 -16.97
CA GLY A 277 -1.06 -89.11 -16.26
C GLY A 277 -2.04 -90.15 -15.75
N ALA A 278 -3.19 -89.77 -15.24
CA ALA A 278 -4.26 -90.71 -14.85
C ALA A 278 -4.83 -91.45 -16.05
N GLY A 279 -5.01 -90.80 -17.20
CA GLY A 279 -5.39 -91.47 -18.46
C GLY A 279 -4.35 -92.48 -18.96
N GLN A 280 -3.06 -92.18 -18.86
CA GLN A 280 -1.98 -93.07 -19.17
C GLN A 280 -1.98 -94.32 -18.25
N LEU A 281 -2.15 -94.10 -16.92
CA LEU A 281 -2.27 -95.16 -15.94
C LEU A 281 -3.47 -96.09 -16.23
N GLN A 282 -4.62 -95.49 -16.54
CA GLN A 282 -5.82 -96.20 -16.90
C GLN A 282 -5.62 -97.11 -18.16
N SER A 283 -4.93 -96.55 -19.17
CA SER A 283 -4.59 -97.24 -20.41
C SER A 283 -3.61 -98.37 -20.16
N GLY A 284 -2.57 -98.15 -19.32
CA GLY A 284 -1.60 -99.15 -18.91
C GLY A 284 -2.24 -100.27 -18.13
N LEU A 285 -3.22 -100.00 -17.19
CA LEU A 285 -3.95 -101.00 -16.43
C LEU A 285 -4.86 -101.83 -17.32
N LYS A 286 -5.52 -101.19 -18.32
CA LYS A 286 -6.28 -101.93 -19.32
C LYS A 286 -5.43 -102.90 -20.11
N THR A 287 -4.27 -102.47 -20.61
CA THR A 287 -3.33 -103.28 -21.34
C THR A 287 -2.82 -104.47 -20.50
N TYR A 288 -2.54 -104.22 -19.21
CA TYR A 288 -2.13 -105.24 -18.27
C TYR A 288 -3.27 -106.26 -18.06
N THR A 289 -4.51 -105.84 -17.85
CA THR A 289 -5.70 -106.66 -17.65
C THR A 289 -5.97 -107.51 -18.92
N ASP A 290 -5.89 -106.90 -20.08
CA ASP A 290 -6.06 -107.58 -21.36
C ASP A 290 -4.98 -108.68 -21.54
N GLY A 291 -3.72 -108.39 -21.19
CA GLY A 291 -2.59 -109.31 -21.22
C GLY A 291 -2.79 -110.54 -20.28
N VAL A 292 -3.28 -110.26 -19.03
CA VAL A 292 -3.60 -111.31 -18.06
C VAL A 292 -4.75 -112.18 -18.60
N GLY A 293 -5.76 -111.55 -19.22
CA GLY A 293 -6.88 -112.30 -19.87
C GLY A 293 -6.37 -113.20 -21.01
N ALA A 294 -5.47 -112.72 -21.87
CA ALA A 294 -4.86 -113.46 -22.94
C ALA A 294 -3.99 -114.64 -22.40
N LEU A 295 -3.26 -114.36 -21.33
CA LEU A 295 -2.44 -115.45 -20.70
C LEU A 295 -3.34 -116.53 -20.10
N ASN A 296 -4.44 -116.18 -19.47
CA ASN A 296 -5.40 -117.09 -18.90
C ASN A 296 -6.09 -117.93 -20.00
N ALA A 297 -6.44 -117.34 -21.15
CA ALA A 297 -7.02 -118.01 -22.29
C ALA A 297 -6.06 -118.97 -23.01
N GLY A 298 -4.75 -118.69 -22.93
CA GLY A 298 -3.73 -119.54 -23.55
C GLY A 298 -3.21 -120.72 -22.65
N SER A 299 -3.61 -120.75 -21.37
CA SER A 299 -3.22 -121.75 -20.38
C SER A 299 -4.27 -122.88 -20.15
N GLY A 300 -5.41 -122.81 -20.84
CA GLY A 300 -6.46 -123.88 -20.90
C GLY A 300 -6.34 -124.67 -22.18
#